data_73617a3d352b511ea83a6addc394d6ff
#
_entry.id   73617a3d352b511ea83a6addc394d6ff
#
_cell.length_a   1.000
_cell.length_b   1.000
_cell.length_c   1.000
_cell.angle_alpha   90.00
_cell.angle_beta   90.00
_cell.angle_gamma   90.00
#
_symmetry.space_group_name_H-M   'P 1'
#
loop_
_entity.id
_entity.type
_entity.pdbx_description
1 polymer ?
#
loop_
_entity_poly.entity_id
_entity_poly.type
_entity_poly.pdbx_seq_one_letter_code
_entity_poly.pdbx_strand_id
1 'polypeptide(L)'
;NSREHNDANVLTLGAGIVSPDQARAIVDVFLSTFCTAKRHRRRVDLIRAIETQSLASGRTGGGTNVDISEADLQRIADRVRQLIQQGSAGLPSAPGMPPADLARMIDHTLLKPDATPSDVEKLCAEAGTHGFYSVCVNPTNVRQAKTLLRATPVKVCCVVGFPLGAQAPDMKALEARKAIREGASEIDMVINIGALKGKDYALVLRDIRAVVESCKDGRALSKVIFETALLTDEEKVKACELSMKAGADYVKTSTGFASGGATAEDVALMAKTVAPKKLGVKASGGIRTYDDAMKMIAAGATRIGASASVK
;
A
#
# COMPACT_ATOMS: atom_id res chain seq x y z
N ASN A 1 1.75 -13.45 23.95
CA ASN A 1 2.94 -13.85 23.15
C ASN A 1 4.09 -12.81 23.15
N SER A 2 3.80 -11.53 22.87
CA SER A 2 4.85 -10.48 22.88
C SER A 2 5.43 -10.24 24.28
N ARG A 3 4.60 -10.21 25.32
CA ARG A 3 5.03 -10.10 26.71
C ARG A 3 5.80 -11.35 27.16
N GLU A 4 5.23 -12.51 26.95
CA GLU A 4 5.78 -13.80 27.37
C GLU A 4 7.13 -14.13 26.74
N HIS A 5 7.29 -13.79 25.45
CA HIS A 5 8.47 -14.17 24.67
C HIS A 5 9.54 -13.09 24.54
N ASN A 6 9.14 -11.81 24.57
CA ASN A 6 10.02 -10.68 24.29
C ASN A 6 10.05 -9.62 25.41
N ASP A 7 9.34 -9.85 26.53
CA ASP A 7 9.20 -8.88 27.62
C ASP A 7 8.76 -7.49 27.12
N ALA A 8 7.85 -7.46 26.13
CA ALA A 8 7.42 -6.23 25.51
C ALA A 8 6.70 -5.35 26.54
N ASN A 9 7.05 -4.08 26.59
CA ASN A 9 6.46 -3.06 27.46
C ASN A 9 5.56 -2.07 26.69
N VAL A 10 5.40 -2.27 25.38
CA VAL A 10 4.52 -1.48 24.51
C VAL A 10 3.51 -2.38 23.86
N LEU A 11 2.23 -1.99 23.90
CA LEU A 11 1.12 -2.64 23.22
C LEU A 11 0.42 -1.63 22.32
N THR A 12 0.30 -1.93 21.03
CA THR A 12 -0.47 -1.14 20.08
C THR A 12 -1.68 -1.92 19.60
N LEU A 13 -2.85 -1.28 19.62
CA LEU A 13 -4.11 -1.87 19.19
C LEU A 13 -4.73 -1.01 18.09
N GLY A 14 -5.11 -1.63 16.97
CA GLY A 14 -5.78 -0.95 15.86
C GLY A 14 -7.25 -0.70 16.17
N ALA A 15 -7.67 0.55 16.28
CA ALA A 15 -9.05 0.93 16.63
C ALA A 15 -10.11 0.42 15.64
N GLY A 16 -9.73 0.10 14.41
CA GLY A 16 -10.62 -0.48 13.39
C GLY A 16 -10.56 -2.01 13.30
N ILE A 17 -9.73 -2.69 14.13
CA ILE A 17 -9.49 -4.14 14.04
C ILE A 17 -10.09 -4.88 15.21
N VAL A 18 -10.13 -4.27 16.40
CA VAL A 18 -10.63 -4.88 17.63
C VAL A 18 -11.75 -4.05 18.22
N SER A 19 -12.81 -4.74 18.71
CA SER A 19 -13.88 -4.07 19.47
C SER A 19 -13.37 -3.59 20.83
N PRO A 20 -14.04 -2.62 21.49
CA PRO A 20 -13.67 -2.15 22.82
C PRO A 20 -13.52 -3.28 23.86
N ASP A 21 -14.38 -4.30 23.80
CA ASP A 21 -14.32 -5.42 24.75
C ASP A 21 -13.14 -6.35 24.44
N GLN A 22 -12.85 -6.60 23.15
CA GLN A 22 -11.65 -7.32 22.74
C GLN A 22 -10.38 -6.56 23.14
N ALA A 23 -10.37 -5.23 22.96
CA ALA A 23 -9.23 -4.38 23.37
C ALA A 23 -8.97 -4.49 24.88
N ARG A 24 -10.01 -4.45 25.72
CA ARG A 24 -9.88 -4.65 27.17
C ARG A 24 -9.29 -6.02 27.52
N ALA A 25 -9.84 -7.09 26.96
CA ALA A 25 -9.35 -8.44 27.19
C ALA A 25 -7.87 -8.59 26.77
N ILE A 26 -7.45 -7.98 25.65
CA ILE A 26 -6.05 -8.00 25.21
C ILE A 26 -5.15 -7.23 26.18
N VAL A 27 -5.58 -6.07 26.67
CA VAL A 27 -4.84 -5.27 27.66
C VAL A 27 -4.68 -6.03 28.96
N ASP A 28 -5.75 -6.67 29.47
CA ASP A 28 -5.70 -7.45 30.70
C ASP A 28 -4.71 -8.62 30.59
N VAL A 29 -4.73 -9.36 29.48
CA VAL A 29 -3.76 -10.42 29.22
C VAL A 29 -2.34 -9.85 29.09
N PHE A 30 -2.16 -8.73 28.41
CA PHE A 30 -0.86 -8.08 28.25
C PHE A 30 -0.28 -7.67 29.60
N LEU A 31 -1.06 -7.07 30.50
CA LEU A 31 -0.60 -6.60 31.80
C LEU A 31 -0.33 -7.74 32.79
N SER A 32 -1.07 -8.87 32.69
CA SER A 32 -0.91 -10.03 33.56
C SER A 32 0.12 -11.05 33.10
N THR A 33 0.66 -10.90 31.87
CA THR A 33 1.62 -11.87 31.32
C THR A 33 3.06 -11.45 31.58
N PHE A 34 3.88 -12.35 32.09
CA PHE A 34 5.30 -12.14 32.38
C PHE A 34 6.20 -13.04 31.55
N CYS A 35 7.37 -12.53 31.20
CA CYS A 35 8.42 -13.31 30.52
C CYS A 35 9.15 -14.20 31.54
N THR A 36 8.74 -15.47 31.67
CA THR A 36 9.27 -16.40 32.70
C THR A 36 10.26 -17.41 32.14
N ALA A 37 10.19 -17.76 30.86
CA ALA A 37 11.03 -18.80 30.27
C ALA A 37 12.51 -18.38 30.15
N LYS A 38 13.42 -19.16 30.67
CA LYS A 38 14.89 -18.89 30.66
C LYS A 38 15.45 -18.55 29.28
N ARG A 39 14.99 -19.25 28.22
CA ARG A 39 15.42 -19.00 26.83
C ARG A 39 14.99 -17.62 26.31
N HIS A 40 13.85 -17.11 26.75
CA HIS A 40 13.33 -15.80 26.35
C HIS A 40 14.04 -14.69 27.12
N ARG A 41 14.23 -14.84 28.44
CA ARG A 41 14.99 -13.91 29.26
C ARG A 41 16.42 -13.73 28.72
N ARG A 42 17.09 -14.82 28.35
CA ARG A 42 18.44 -14.75 27.76
C ARG A 42 18.50 -13.89 26.50
N ARG A 43 17.47 -13.90 25.66
CA ARG A 43 17.38 -13.02 24.47
C ARG A 43 17.23 -11.56 24.86
N VAL A 44 16.35 -11.26 25.82
CA VAL A 44 16.15 -9.91 26.36
C VAL A 44 17.46 -9.38 26.98
N ASP A 45 18.16 -10.20 27.75
CA ASP A 45 19.44 -9.82 28.34
C ASP A 45 20.53 -9.53 27.31
N LEU A 46 20.58 -10.28 26.19
CA LEU A 46 21.45 -9.98 25.05
C LEU A 46 21.16 -8.64 24.40
N ILE A 47 19.88 -8.30 24.23
CA ILE A 47 19.45 -7.00 23.69
C ILE A 47 19.89 -5.88 24.64
N ARG A 48 19.63 -6.01 25.95
CA ARG A 48 20.05 -5.04 26.97
C ARG A 48 21.56 -4.86 27.02
N ALA A 49 22.34 -5.95 26.84
CA ALA A 49 23.80 -5.87 26.79
C ALA A 49 24.28 -5.04 25.57
N ILE A 50 23.65 -5.19 24.42
CA ILE A 50 23.96 -4.40 23.22
C ILE A 50 23.60 -2.92 23.43
N GLU A 51 22.46 -2.62 24.04
CA GLU A 51 22.06 -1.25 24.38
C GLU A 51 23.07 -0.60 25.35
N THR A 52 23.51 -1.32 26.38
CA THR A 52 24.51 -0.84 27.34
C THR A 52 25.87 -0.59 26.68
N GLN A 53 26.28 -1.42 25.75
CA GLN A 53 27.51 -1.20 24.96
C GLN A 53 27.42 -0.01 24.02
N SER A 54 26.25 0.20 23.39
CA SER A 54 25.98 1.39 22.56
C SER A 54 26.03 2.69 23.35
N LEU A 55 25.48 2.70 24.57
CA LEU A 55 25.54 3.86 25.47
C LEU A 55 26.98 4.16 25.95
N ALA A 56 27.77 3.12 26.23
CA ALA A 56 29.16 3.28 26.63
C ALA A 56 30.08 3.76 25.49
N SER A 57 29.71 3.54 24.23
CA SER A 57 30.47 3.97 23.04
C SER A 57 30.12 5.38 22.52
N GLY A 58 29.36 6.17 23.27
CA GLY A 58 29.08 7.58 22.96
C GLY A 58 28.15 7.84 21.76
N ARG A 59 27.44 6.84 21.27
CA ARG A 59 26.38 7.01 20.27
C ARG A 59 25.06 7.33 21.00
N THR A 60 24.79 8.60 21.21
CA THR A 60 23.56 9.12 21.83
C THR A 60 22.38 8.97 20.90
N GLY A 61 21.65 7.88 21.03
CA GLY A 61 20.23 7.84 20.69
C GLY A 61 19.50 8.23 22.00
N GLY A 62 18.87 9.42 22.00
CA GLY A 62 18.22 9.96 23.20
C GLY A 62 17.05 9.13 23.66
N GLY A 63 17.24 8.32 24.67
CA GLY A 63 16.21 7.71 25.49
C GLY A 63 16.44 8.17 26.93
N THR A 64 15.71 9.19 27.38
CA THR A 64 15.61 9.54 28.80
C THR A 64 14.93 8.37 29.51
N ASN A 65 15.64 7.73 30.44
CA ASN A 65 14.98 6.89 31.44
C ASN A 65 14.04 7.79 32.26
N VAL A 66 12.78 7.77 31.95
CA VAL A 66 11.74 8.37 32.78
C VAL A 66 11.34 7.28 33.77
N ASP A 67 11.74 7.43 35.02
CA ASP A 67 11.18 6.64 36.14
C ASP A 67 9.69 7.00 36.24
N ILE A 68 8.86 6.17 35.64
CA ILE A 68 7.41 6.33 35.68
C ILE A 68 6.93 5.74 36.98
N SER A 69 6.49 6.58 37.93
CA SER A 69 5.92 6.12 39.17
C SER A 69 4.61 5.34 38.95
N GLU A 70 4.29 4.48 39.92
CA GLU A 70 3.02 3.74 39.90
C GLU A 70 1.80 4.68 39.82
N ALA A 71 1.91 5.86 40.39
CA ALA A 71 0.92 6.95 40.30
C ALA A 71 0.79 7.53 38.89
N ASP A 72 1.89 7.60 38.13
CA ASP A 72 1.85 8.07 36.73
C ASP A 72 1.24 6.99 35.81
N LEU A 73 1.53 5.72 36.08
CA LEU A 73 0.89 4.62 35.38
C LEU A 73 -0.63 4.61 35.61
N GLN A 74 -1.06 4.88 36.87
CA GLN A 74 -2.48 4.95 37.16
C GLN A 74 -3.15 6.15 36.49
N ARG A 75 -2.50 7.32 36.47
CA ARG A 75 -3.00 8.52 35.75
C ARG A 75 -3.12 8.25 34.22
N ILE A 76 -2.14 7.59 33.64
CA ILE A 76 -2.17 7.23 32.23
C ILE A 76 -3.32 6.24 31.97
N ALA A 77 -3.48 5.22 32.83
CA ALA A 77 -4.57 4.25 32.71
C ALA A 77 -5.95 4.93 32.84
N ASP A 78 -6.12 5.85 33.79
CA ASP A 78 -7.37 6.60 33.98
C ASP A 78 -7.64 7.55 32.80
N ARG A 79 -6.61 8.18 32.26
CA ARG A 79 -6.74 9.04 31.07
C ARG A 79 -7.11 8.24 29.83
N VAL A 80 -6.51 7.07 29.65
CA VAL A 80 -6.89 6.13 28.58
C VAL A 80 -8.33 5.66 28.75
N ARG A 81 -8.76 5.31 29.99
CA ARG A 81 -10.15 4.95 30.27
C ARG A 81 -11.11 6.12 29.96
N GLN A 82 -10.77 7.36 30.34
CA GLN A 82 -11.56 8.55 30.01
C GLN A 82 -11.67 8.77 28.50
N LEU A 83 -10.58 8.63 27.76
CA LEU A 83 -10.57 8.77 26.29
C LEU A 83 -11.42 7.68 25.61
N ILE A 84 -11.38 6.45 26.15
CA ILE A 84 -12.22 5.35 25.67
C ILE A 84 -13.70 5.57 26.04
N GLN A 85 -13.99 6.10 27.24
CA GLN A 85 -15.36 6.39 27.70
C GLN A 85 -15.98 7.64 27.04
N GLN A 86 -15.19 8.62 26.67
CA GLN A 86 -15.65 9.81 25.95
C GLN A 86 -16.06 9.50 24.51
N GLY A 87 -16.05 8.22 24.14
CA GLY A 87 -16.49 7.70 22.85
C GLY A 87 -16.04 8.62 21.74
N SER A 88 -15.47 8.13 20.70
CA SER A 88 -15.12 8.87 19.51
C SER A 88 -16.18 9.91 19.11
N ALA A 89 -16.21 11.02 19.83
CA ALA A 89 -16.67 12.28 19.28
C ALA A 89 -15.64 12.54 18.17
N GLY A 90 -16.04 12.24 16.94
CA GLY A 90 -15.18 12.26 15.79
C GLY A 90 -14.35 13.52 15.81
N LEU A 91 -13.04 13.35 15.67
CA LEU A 91 -12.23 14.43 15.10
C LEU A 91 -13.05 14.95 13.92
N PRO A 92 -13.27 16.28 13.78
CA PRO A 92 -13.94 16.79 12.61
C PRO A 92 -13.19 16.22 11.41
N SER A 93 -13.82 15.29 10.69
CA SER A 93 -13.29 14.82 9.41
C SER A 93 -13.08 16.08 8.60
N ALA A 94 -11.87 16.29 8.11
CA ALA A 94 -11.65 17.28 7.07
C ALA A 94 -12.81 17.13 6.06
N PRO A 95 -13.39 18.22 5.53
CA PRO A 95 -14.54 18.15 4.67
C PRO A 95 -14.25 17.10 3.58
N GLY A 96 -15.02 16.01 3.61
CA GLY A 96 -14.78 14.85 2.76
C GLY A 96 -14.86 15.29 1.30
N MET A 97 -14.01 14.73 0.45
CA MET A 97 -14.09 14.93 -0.98
C MET A 97 -15.49 14.48 -1.47
N PRO A 98 -16.19 15.25 -2.30
CA PRO A 98 -17.46 14.81 -2.86
C PRO A 98 -17.32 13.45 -3.55
N PRO A 99 -18.26 12.52 -3.43
CA PRO A 99 -18.19 11.20 -4.07
C PRO A 99 -17.91 11.27 -5.58
N ALA A 100 -18.45 12.28 -6.28
CA ALA A 100 -18.18 12.49 -7.70
C ALA A 100 -16.73 12.84 -8.01
N ASP A 101 -16.03 13.53 -7.12
CA ASP A 101 -14.61 13.85 -7.28
C ASP A 101 -13.74 12.64 -6.93
N LEU A 102 -14.12 11.86 -5.91
CA LEU A 102 -13.47 10.60 -5.59
C LEU A 102 -13.61 9.60 -6.75
N ALA A 103 -14.79 9.50 -7.38
CA ALA A 103 -15.01 8.62 -8.52
C ALA A 103 -14.00 8.86 -9.65
N ARG A 104 -13.64 10.11 -9.90
CA ARG A 104 -12.64 10.51 -10.90
C ARG A 104 -11.20 10.15 -10.52
N MET A 105 -10.96 9.62 -9.33
CA MET A 105 -9.67 9.11 -8.87
C MET A 105 -9.64 7.56 -8.82
N ILE A 106 -10.73 6.89 -9.18
CA ILE A 106 -10.85 5.43 -9.04
C ILE A 106 -10.56 4.73 -10.37
N ASP A 107 -9.65 3.75 -10.30
CA ASP A 107 -9.51 2.68 -11.28
C ASP A 107 -10.35 1.49 -10.81
N HIS A 108 -11.54 1.30 -11.40
CA HIS A 108 -12.44 0.20 -11.08
C HIS A 108 -11.87 -1.12 -11.61
N THR A 109 -11.58 -2.09 -10.73
CA THR A 109 -10.61 -3.14 -11.00
C THR A 109 -11.24 -4.54 -10.99
N LEU A 110 -10.99 -5.31 -12.08
CA LEU A 110 -11.35 -6.73 -12.22
C LEU A 110 -10.16 -7.52 -12.76
N LEU A 111 -9.45 -8.22 -11.87
CA LEU A 111 -8.24 -8.97 -12.21
C LEU A 111 -8.31 -10.45 -11.83
N LYS A 112 -9.48 -10.94 -11.38
CA LYS A 112 -9.68 -12.34 -11.05
C LYS A 112 -9.40 -13.23 -12.25
N PRO A 113 -8.75 -14.40 -12.08
CA PRO A 113 -8.43 -15.32 -13.18
C PRO A 113 -9.68 -15.95 -13.81
N ASP A 114 -10.76 -16.02 -13.07
CA ASP A 114 -12.06 -16.58 -13.46
C ASP A 114 -13.05 -15.53 -14.00
N ALA A 115 -12.60 -14.27 -14.21
CA ALA A 115 -13.43 -13.20 -14.76
C ALA A 115 -13.94 -13.55 -16.14
N THR A 116 -15.26 -13.54 -16.31
CA THR A 116 -15.96 -13.83 -17.55
C THR A 116 -16.18 -12.57 -18.40
N PRO A 117 -16.51 -12.69 -19.70
CA PRO A 117 -16.92 -11.55 -20.52
C PRO A 117 -18.08 -10.75 -19.92
N SER A 118 -19.04 -11.41 -19.27
CA SER A 118 -20.17 -10.74 -18.60
C SER A 118 -19.72 -9.90 -17.39
N ASP A 119 -18.69 -10.35 -16.66
CA ASP A 119 -18.11 -9.57 -15.57
C ASP A 119 -17.42 -8.30 -16.08
N VAL A 120 -16.78 -8.37 -17.25
CA VAL A 120 -16.18 -7.20 -17.91
C VAL A 120 -17.26 -6.22 -18.39
N GLU A 121 -18.39 -6.73 -18.93
CA GLU A 121 -19.54 -5.88 -19.30
C GLU A 121 -20.08 -5.14 -18.09
N LYS A 122 -20.29 -5.84 -16.98
CA LYS A 122 -20.72 -5.26 -15.71
C LYS A 122 -19.75 -4.19 -15.21
N LEU A 123 -18.46 -4.49 -15.18
CA LEU A 123 -17.40 -3.56 -14.78
C LEU A 123 -17.45 -2.26 -15.58
N CYS A 124 -17.57 -2.37 -16.92
CA CYS A 124 -17.62 -1.23 -17.81
C CYS A 124 -18.91 -0.40 -17.63
N ALA A 125 -20.07 -1.06 -17.46
CA ALA A 125 -21.34 -0.41 -17.20
C ALA A 125 -21.31 0.38 -15.86
N GLU A 126 -20.80 -0.24 -14.80
CA GLU A 126 -20.60 0.41 -13.50
C GLU A 126 -19.68 1.63 -13.63
N ALA A 127 -18.53 1.48 -14.32
CA ALA A 127 -17.59 2.58 -14.52
C ALA A 127 -18.20 3.76 -15.29
N GLY A 128 -19.00 3.49 -16.30
CA GLY A 128 -19.72 4.51 -17.05
C GLY A 128 -20.79 5.23 -16.21
N THR A 129 -21.55 4.48 -15.42
CA THR A 129 -22.63 5.01 -14.57
C THR A 129 -22.10 5.90 -13.45
N HIS A 130 -21.01 5.48 -12.79
CA HIS A 130 -20.44 6.20 -11.66
C HIS A 130 -19.36 7.23 -12.06
N GLY A 131 -18.99 7.29 -13.34
CA GLY A 131 -17.99 8.23 -13.83
C GLY A 131 -16.60 7.96 -13.29
N PHE A 132 -16.23 6.67 -13.09
CA PHE A 132 -14.88 6.31 -12.66
C PHE A 132 -13.83 6.72 -13.68
N TYR A 133 -12.60 6.94 -13.22
CA TYR A 133 -11.53 7.38 -14.09
C TYR A 133 -11.15 6.32 -15.14
N SER A 134 -11.01 5.08 -14.70
CA SER A 134 -10.68 3.95 -15.59
C SER A 134 -11.30 2.64 -15.11
N VAL A 135 -11.32 1.65 -15.99
CA VAL A 135 -11.38 0.24 -15.63
C VAL A 135 -9.97 -0.37 -15.71
N CYS A 136 -9.63 -1.26 -14.77
CA CYS A 136 -8.34 -1.96 -14.75
C CYS A 136 -8.58 -3.45 -14.94
N VAL A 137 -8.03 -4.02 -16.02
CA VAL A 137 -8.30 -5.40 -16.46
C VAL A 137 -7.03 -6.16 -16.84
N ASN A 138 -7.14 -7.50 -16.96
CA ASN A 138 -6.11 -8.34 -17.54
C ASN A 138 -5.98 -8.12 -19.06
N PRO A 139 -4.82 -8.39 -19.69
CA PRO A 139 -4.56 -8.12 -21.12
C PRO A 139 -5.61 -8.68 -22.07
N THR A 140 -6.12 -9.87 -21.79
CA THR A 140 -7.13 -10.54 -22.65
C THR A 140 -8.44 -9.75 -22.75
N ASN A 141 -8.76 -8.90 -21.78
CA ASN A 141 -10.04 -8.19 -21.68
C ASN A 141 -9.97 -6.73 -22.21
N VAL A 142 -8.79 -6.27 -22.63
CA VAL A 142 -8.58 -4.87 -23.05
C VAL A 142 -9.46 -4.50 -24.24
N ARG A 143 -9.49 -5.34 -25.28
CA ARG A 143 -10.27 -5.07 -26.50
C ARG A 143 -11.76 -4.99 -26.22
N GLN A 144 -12.29 -5.89 -25.37
CA GLN A 144 -13.70 -5.87 -24.98
C GLN A 144 -14.01 -4.60 -24.18
N ALA A 145 -13.23 -4.29 -23.15
CA ALA A 145 -13.43 -3.09 -22.34
C ALA A 145 -13.35 -1.82 -23.21
N LYS A 146 -12.40 -1.73 -24.13
CA LYS A 146 -12.28 -0.60 -25.05
C LYS A 146 -13.49 -0.44 -25.95
N THR A 147 -14.08 -1.52 -26.42
CA THR A 147 -15.28 -1.51 -27.26
C THR A 147 -16.49 -1.01 -26.46
N LEU A 148 -16.69 -1.52 -25.25
CA LEU A 148 -17.80 -1.15 -24.35
C LEU A 148 -17.73 0.32 -23.91
N LEU A 149 -16.54 0.84 -23.69
CA LEU A 149 -16.31 2.19 -23.18
C LEU A 149 -16.13 3.26 -24.28
N ARG A 150 -16.32 2.93 -25.56
CA ARG A 150 -16.05 3.82 -26.70
C ARG A 150 -16.75 5.18 -26.57
N ALA A 151 -17.99 5.21 -26.08
CA ALA A 151 -18.81 6.41 -25.97
C ALA A 151 -18.72 7.10 -24.60
N THR A 152 -17.74 6.73 -23.77
CA THR A 152 -17.56 7.25 -22.42
C THR A 152 -16.19 7.89 -22.26
N PRO A 153 -15.97 8.77 -21.27
CA PRO A 153 -14.66 9.30 -20.95
C PRO A 153 -13.75 8.30 -20.19
N VAL A 154 -14.31 7.15 -19.75
CA VAL A 154 -13.63 6.17 -18.93
C VAL A 154 -12.43 5.56 -19.70
N LYS A 155 -11.27 5.51 -19.05
CA LYS A 155 -10.04 4.97 -19.64
C LYS A 155 -9.97 3.45 -19.45
N VAL A 156 -9.14 2.79 -20.27
CA VAL A 156 -8.81 1.38 -20.08
C VAL A 156 -7.38 1.29 -19.58
N CYS A 157 -7.21 0.76 -18.38
CA CYS A 157 -5.93 0.41 -17.78
C CYS A 157 -5.72 -1.11 -17.90
N CYS A 158 -4.49 -1.53 -18.19
CA CYS A 158 -4.12 -2.94 -18.30
C CYS A 158 -2.93 -3.26 -17.40
N VAL A 159 -2.97 -4.39 -16.69
CA VAL A 159 -1.81 -4.89 -15.95
C VAL A 159 -0.84 -5.62 -16.86
N VAL A 160 0.46 -5.57 -16.55
CA VAL A 160 1.56 -6.18 -17.32
C VAL A 160 2.57 -6.83 -16.38
N GLY A 161 3.08 -7.99 -16.74
CA GLY A 161 3.97 -8.76 -15.88
C GLY A 161 3.28 -9.20 -14.58
N PHE A 162 1.99 -9.35 -14.61
CA PHE A 162 1.13 -9.44 -13.41
C PHE A 162 0.76 -10.89 -13.07
N PRO A 163 0.68 -11.28 -11.77
CA PRO A 163 0.97 -10.42 -10.61
C PRO A 163 2.41 -10.50 -10.11
N LEU A 164 3.26 -11.36 -10.66
CA LEU A 164 4.55 -11.76 -10.07
C LEU A 164 5.71 -10.84 -10.42
N GLY A 165 5.66 -10.11 -11.53
CA GLY A 165 6.76 -9.27 -12.00
C GLY A 165 8.01 -10.03 -12.47
N ALA A 166 7.94 -11.36 -12.56
CA ALA A 166 9.10 -12.23 -12.80
C ALA A 166 9.42 -12.49 -14.28
N GLN A 167 8.66 -11.90 -15.20
CA GLN A 167 8.92 -12.04 -16.63
C GLN A 167 10.15 -11.22 -17.05
N ALA A 168 10.78 -11.62 -18.17
CA ALA A 168 11.85 -10.85 -18.77
C ALA A 168 11.37 -9.47 -19.24
N PRO A 169 12.23 -8.43 -19.21
CA PRO A 169 11.84 -7.05 -19.56
C PRO A 169 11.24 -6.90 -20.96
N ASP A 170 11.77 -7.60 -21.95
CA ASP A 170 11.28 -7.59 -23.33
C ASP A 170 9.87 -8.19 -23.45
N MET A 171 9.57 -9.22 -22.68
CA MET A 171 8.23 -9.82 -22.64
C MET A 171 7.20 -8.87 -22.03
N LYS A 172 7.54 -8.16 -20.94
CA LYS A 172 6.66 -7.13 -20.38
C LYS A 172 6.44 -5.97 -21.36
N ALA A 173 7.49 -5.55 -22.08
CA ALA A 173 7.38 -4.54 -23.10
C ALA A 173 6.49 -4.97 -24.27
N LEU A 174 6.57 -6.25 -24.67
CA LEU A 174 5.71 -6.82 -25.71
C LEU A 174 4.25 -6.85 -25.26
N GLU A 175 4.00 -7.28 -24.03
CA GLU A 175 2.67 -7.31 -23.42
C GLU A 175 2.07 -5.89 -23.36
N ALA A 176 2.85 -4.89 -22.91
CA ALA A 176 2.44 -3.49 -22.88
C ALA A 176 2.08 -2.97 -24.29
N ARG A 177 2.95 -3.18 -25.30
CA ARG A 177 2.68 -2.77 -26.68
C ARG A 177 1.41 -3.42 -27.25
N LYS A 178 1.18 -4.70 -26.92
CA LYS A 178 -0.04 -5.40 -27.35
C LYS A 178 -1.28 -4.78 -26.70
N ALA A 179 -1.27 -4.59 -25.38
CA ALA A 179 -2.39 -4.00 -24.65
C ALA A 179 -2.72 -2.59 -25.16
N ILE A 180 -1.71 -1.75 -25.42
CA ILE A 180 -1.89 -0.39 -25.97
C ILE A 180 -2.52 -0.44 -27.36
N ARG A 181 -2.05 -1.32 -28.26
CA ARG A 181 -2.66 -1.49 -29.59
C ARG A 181 -4.11 -1.97 -29.53
N GLU A 182 -4.49 -2.69 -28.49
CA GLU A 182 -5.87 -3.14 -28.26
C GLU A 182 -6.76 -2.09 -27.58
N GLY A 183 -6.17 -0.96 -27.15
CA GLY A 183 -6.90 0.20 -26.68
C GLY A 183 -6.67 0.59 -25.22
N ALA A 184 -5.70 -0.03 -24.53
CA ALA A 184 -5.28 0.44 -23.23
C ALA A 184 -4.61 1.82 -23.35
N SER A 185 -5.00 2.75 -22.51
CA SER A 185 -4.40 4.09 -22.38
C SER A 185 -3.55 4.23 -21.12
N GLU A 186 -3.55 3.23 -20.26
CA GLU A 186 -2.73 3.15 -19.05
C GLU A 186 -2.22 1.72 -18.85
N ILE A 187 -1.00 1.59 -18.37
CA ILE A 187 -0.32 0.31 -18.13
C ILE A 187 0.20 0.27 -16.69
N ASP A 188 -0.23 -0.73 -15.93
CA ASP A 188 0.23 -1.00 -14.56
C ASP A 188 1.18 -2.21 -14.61
N MET A 189 2.50 -2.00 -14.63
CA MET A 189 3.49 -3.07 -14.64
C MET A 189 3.92 -3.47 -13.23
N VAL A 190 4.19 -4.75 -12.98
CA VAL A 190 4.85 -5.20 -11.74
C VAL A 190 6.36 -5.23 -11.95
N ILE A 191 7.13 -4.64 -11.01
CA ILE A 191 8.60 -4.70 -11.06
C ILE A 191 9.12 -6.13 -10.88
N ASN A 192 10.37 -6.38 -11.26
CA ASN A 192 11.04 -7.60 -10.86
C ASN A 192 11.45 -7.52 -9.38
N ILE A 193 10.58 -8.04 -8.50
CA ILE A 193 10.73 -7.97 -7.05
C ILE A 193 11.99 -8.71 -6.61
N GLY A 194 12.25 -9.89 -7.17
CA GLY A 194 13.43 -10.69 -6.86
C GLY A 194 14.73 -9.97 -7.20
N ALA A 195 14.79 -9.29 -8.35
CA ALA A 195 15.94 -8.49 -8.74
C ALA A 195 16.15 -7.28 -7.80
N LEU A 196 15.06 -6.61 -7.38
CA LEU A 196 15.13 -5.52 -6.42
C LEU A 196 15.72 -5.99 -5.08
N LYS A 197 15.21 -7.10 -4.55
CA LYS A 197 15.71 -7.71 -3.30
C LYS A 197 17.15 -8.19 -3.41
N GLY A 198 17.53 -8.73 -4.57
CA GLY A 198 18.91 -9.11 -4.90
C GLY A 198 19.82 -7.94 -5.23
N LYS A 199 19.31 -6.69 -5.17
CA LYS A 199 20.05 -5.45 -5.48
C LYS A 199 20.55 -5.37 -6.92
N ASP A 200 20.01 -6.15 -7.84
CA ASP A 200 20.26 -6.00 -9.27
C ASP A 200 19.43 -4.82 -9.82
N TYR A 201 19.83 -3.62 -9.40
CA TYR A 201 19.15 -2.38 -9.79
C TYR A 201 19.28 -2.08 -11.29
N ALA A 202 20.28 -2.66 -11.96
CA ALA A 202 20.44 -2.52 -13.40
C ALA A 202 19.33 -3.27 -14.13
N LEU A 203 19.02 -4.49 -13.71
CA LEU A 203 17.89 -5.26 -14.23
C LEU A 203 16.56 -4.59 -13.94
N VAL A 204 16.33 -4.14 -12.69
CA VAL A 204 15.06 -3.45 -12.32
C VAL A 204 14.87 -2.18 -13.16
N LEU A 205 15.92 -1.37 -13.34
CA LEU A 205 15.83 -0.17 -14.16
C LEU A 205 15.53 -0.49 -15.63
N ARG A 206 16.17 -1.51 -16.19
CA ARG A 206 15.93 -1.98 -17.56
C ARG A 206 14.50 -2.49 -17.72
N ASP A 207 14.00 -3.24 -16.74
CA ASP A 207 12.64 -3.77 -16.69
C ASP A 207 11.59 -2.64 -16.75
N ILE A 208 11.72 -1.65 -15.87
CA ILE A 208 10.81 -0.49 -15.85
C ILE A 208 10.91 0.31 -17.15
N ARG A 209 12.12 0.60 -17.64
CA ARG A 209 12.32 1.36 -18.87
C ARG A 209 11.68 0.71 -20.09
N ALA A 210 11.81 -0.59 -20.24
CA ALA A 210 11.24 -1.31 -21.38
C ALA A 210 9.73 -1.12 -21.51
N VAL A 211 9.01 -1.08 -20.37
CA VAL A 211 7.57 -0.81 -20.36
C VAL A 211 7.28 0.69 -20.52
N VAL A 212 8.01 1.56 -19.82
CA VAL A 212 7.83 3.02 -19.90
C VAL A 212 8.03 3.52 -21.34
N GLU A 213 9.06 3.05 -22.04
CA GLU A 213 9.31 3.38 -23.45
C GLU A 213 8.15 2.91 -24.33
N SER A 214 7.66 1.67 -24.13
CA SER A 214 6.48 1.17 -24.85
C SER A 214 5.23 2.02 -24.61
N CYS A 215 5.06 2.53 -23.37
CA CYS A 215 3.97 3.45 -23.03
C CYS A 215 4.13 4.80 -23.75
N LYS A 216 5.33 5.38 -23.75
CA LYS A 216 5.61 6.67 -24.43
C LYS A 216 5.35 6.58 -25.92
N ASP A 217 5.85 5.52 -26.58
CA ASP A 217 5.62 5.29 -28.01
C ASP A 217 4.13 5.16 -28.34
N GLY A 218 3.38 4.51 -27.47
CA GLY A 218 1.94 4.31 -27.64
C GLY A 218 1.05 5.41 -27.03
N ARG A 219 1.63 6.47 -26.47
CA ARG A 219 0.93 7.56 -25.77
C ARG A 219 0.03 7.05 -24.63
N ALA A 220 0.49 6.04 -23.93
CA ALA A 220 -0.15 5.50 -22.75
C ALA A 220 0.59 5.96 -21.48
N LEU A 221 -0.13 6.01 -20.37
CA LEU A 221 0.43 6.33 -19.04
C LEU A 221 0.98 5.05 -18.40
N SER A 222 2.12 5.16 -17.75
CA SER A 222 2.82 4.06 -17.07
C SER A 222 2.69 4.15 -15.55
N LYS A 223 2.38 3.02 -14.88
CA LYS A 223 2.39 2.90 -13.43
C LYS A 223 3.21 1.68 -13.01
N VAL A 224 4.05 1.83 -11.99
CA VAL A 224 5.00 0.82 -11.55
C VAL A 224 4.55 0.24 -10.20
N ILE A 225 4.11 -1.02 -10.20
CA ILE A 225 3.64 -1.74 -9.01
C ILE A 225 4.85 -2.30 -8.26
N PHE A 226 4.97 -1.97 -6.98
CA PHE A 226 6.09 -2.39 -6.13
C PHE A 226 5.83 -3.69 -5.37
N GLU A 227 4.56 -3.96 -5.01
CA GLU A 227 4.14 -4.97 -4.04
C GLU A 227 4.75 -4.67 -2.67
N THR A 228 4.36 -3.55 -2.09
CA THR A 228 4.97 -2.95 -0.89
C THR A 228 5.00 -3.88 0.31
N ALA A 229 4.04 -4.81 0.43
CA ALA A 229 4.01 -5.79 1.50
C ALA A 229 5.21 -6.76 1.52
N LEU A 230 5.95 -6.87 0.42
CA LEU A 230 7.14 -7.72 0.29
C LEU A 230 8.45 -6.94 0.47
N LEU A 231 8.40 -5.62 0.63
CA LEU A 231 9.54 -4.72 0.59
C LEU A 231 9.80 -4.04 1.93
N THR A 232 11.07 -3.81 2.24
CA THR A 232 11.47 -2.88 3.31
C THR A 232 11.30 -1.42 2.85
N ASP A 233 11.35 -0.47 3.77
CA ASP A 233 11.22 0.95 3.42
C ASP A 233 12.37 1.43 2.51
N GLU A 234 13.59 0.93 2.73
CA GLU A 234 14.74 1.21 1.86
C GLU A 234 14.51 0.67 0.44
N GLU A 235 13.94 -0.53 0.32
CA GLU A 235 13.61 -1.14 -0.98
C GLU A 235 12.49 -0.35 -1.69
N LYS A 236 11.48 0.15 -0.96
CA LYS A 236 10.42 1.02 -1.50
C LYS A 236 10.98 2.34 -2.02
N VAL A 237 11.87 2.98 -1.25
CA VAL A 237 12.57 4.20 -1.67
C VAL A 237 13.40 3.94 -2.92
N LYS A 238 14.15 2.83 -2.96
CA LYS A 238 14.94 2.44 -4.13
C LYS A 238 14.08 2.19 -5.37
N ALA A 239 12.94 1.53 -5.22
CA ALA A 239 11.99 1.33 -6.32
C ALA A 239 11.41 2.66 -6.84
N CYS A 240 11.12 3.63 -5.96
CA CYS A 240 10.74 4.99 -6.35
C CYS A 240 11.84 5.69 -7.15
N GLU A 241 13.11 5.63 -6.69
CA GLU A 241 14.25 6.22 -7.39
C GLU A 241 14.42 5.64 -8.80
N LEU A 242 14.31 4.32 -8.92
CA LEU A 242 14.43 3.63 -10.21
C LEU A 242 13.26 3.96 -11.14
N SER A 243 12.04 4.10 -10.62
CA SER A 243 10.87 4.52 -11.36
C SER A 243 11.01 5.96 -11.89
N MET A 244 11.48 6.88 -11.05
CA MET A 244 11.80 8.26 -11.47
C MET A 244 12.88 8.29 -12.54
N LYS A 245 13.94 7.49 -12.39
CA LYS A 245 15.05 7.39 -13.35
C LYS A 245 14.62 6.77 -14.68
N ALA A 246 13.65 5.88 -14.67
CA ALA A 246 13.04 5.30 -15.87
C ALA A 246 12.09 6.28 -16.57
N GLY A 247 11.59 7.29 -15.88
CA GLY A 247 10.63 8.26 -16.38
C GLY A 247 9.20 7.72 -16.41
N ALA A 248 8.83 6.93 -15.40
CA ALA A 248 7.46 6.49 -15.16
C ALA A 248 6.56 7.68 -14.78
N ASP A 249 5.26 7.54 -14.99
CA ASP A 249 4.27 8.57 -14.64
C ASP A 249 3.74 8.37 -13.21
N TYR A 250 3.60 7.11 -12.77
CA TYR A 250 3.10 6.75 -11.45
C TYR A 250 3.93 5.64 -10.81
N VAL A 251 3.92 5.62 -9.48
CA VAL A 251 4.25 4.45 -8.67
C VAL A 251 2.96 3.90 -8.04
N LYS A 252 2.88 2.58 -7.86
CA LYS A 252 1.69 1.90 -7.31
C LYS A 252 2.09 0.95 -6.20
N THR A 253 1.29 0.88 -5.13
CA THR A 253 1.62 0.07 -3.96
C THR A 253 1.59 -1.42 -4.23
N SER A 254 0.47 -1.97 -4.68
CA SER A 254 0.22 -3.42 -4.56
C SER A 254 -0.56 -3.97 -5.75
N THR A 255 -0.40 -5.28 -5.98
CA THR A 255 -1.19 -6.04 -6.96
C THR A 255 -2.59 -6.36 -6.44
N GLY A 256 -2.74 -6.54 -5.13
CA GLY A 256 -3.94 -7.08 -4.48
C GLY A 256 -3.97 -8.62 -4.43
N PHE A 257 -2.88 -9.30 -4.83
CA PHE A 257 -2.73 -10.77 -4.81
C PHE A 257 -1.76 -11.27 -3.74
N ALA A 258 -0.99 -10.37 -3.12
CA ALA A 258 -0.16 -10.71 -1.96
C ALA A 258 -0.97 -10.64 -0.65
N SER A 259 -0.33 -11.01 0.45
CA SER A 259 -0.94 -11.02 1.79
C SER A 259 -1.27 -9.63 2.35
N GLY A 260 -0.70 -8.55 1.77
CA GLY A 260 -0.92 -7.16 2.16
C GLY A 260 -1.45 -6.29 1.02
N GLY A 261 -1.83 -5.06 1.37
CA GLY A 261 -2.31 -4.04 0.43
C GLY A 261 -1.70 -2.67 0.71
N ALA A 262 -2.35 -1.60 0.26
CA ALA A 262 -1.91 -0.25 0.52
C ALA A 262 -2.03 0.11 2.01
N THR A 263 -0.99 0.75 2.55
CA THR A 263 -1.02 1.41 3.86
C THR A 263 -0.80 2.91 3.69
N ALA A 264 -1.29 3.71 4.63
CA ALA A 264 -1.09 5.16 4.59
C ALA A 264 0.41 5.51 4.71
N GLU A 265 1.16 4.72 5.48
CA GLU A 265 2.60 4.88 5.68
C GLU A 265 3.36 4.64 4.38
N ASP A 266 3.05 3.56 3.65
CA ASP A 266 3.66 3.27 2.35
C ASP A 266 3.36 4.37 1.33
N VAL A 267 2.10 4.80 1.25
CA VAL A 267 1.68 5.88 0.35
C VAL A 267 2.42 7.18 0.67
N ALA A 268 2.51 7.55 1.95
CA ALA A 268 3.22 8.77 2.37
C ALA A 268 4.72 8.70 2.04
N LEU A 269 5.36 7.55 2.29
CA LEU A 269 6.77 7.32 1.96
C LEU A 269 6.99 7.46 0.45
N MET A 270 6.15 6.81 -0.36
CA MET A 270 6.24 6.86 -1.82
C MET A 270 5.99 8.27 -2.34
N ALA A 271 4.93 8.95 -1.87
CA ALA A 271 4.59 10.31 -2.29
C ALA A 271 5.72 11.31 -1.99
N LYS A 272 6.30 11.24 -0.78
CA LYS A 272 7.45 12.06 -0.41
C LYS A 272 8.65 11.79 -1.32
N THR A 273 8.92 10.52 -1.61
CA THR A 273 10.10 10.11 -2.40
C THR A 273 9.99 10.56 -3.85
N VAL A 274 8.81 10.45 -4.47
CA VAL A 274 8.64 10.78 -5.89
C VAL A 274 8.30 12.25 -6.15
N ALA A 275 8.05 13.05 -5.12
CA ALA A 275 7.70 14.47 -5.21
C ALA A 275 8.66 15.30 -6.10
N PRO A 276 10.00 15.11 -6.08
CA PRO A 276 10.92 15.87 -6.91
C PRO A 276 10.69 15.72 -8.41
N LYS A 277 10.13 14.60 -8.85
CA LYS A 277 9.78 14.33 -10.26
C LYS A 277 8.28 14.39 -10.52
N LYS A 278 7.47 14.73 -9.50
CA LYS A 278 6.02 14.88 -9.57
C LYS A 278 5.30 13.64 -10.12
N LEU A 279 5.79 12.42 -9.81
CA LEU A 279 5.07 11.22 -10.17
C LEU A 279 3.80 11.13 -9.33
N GLY A 280 2.73 10.59 -9.90
CA GLY A 280 1.54 10.21 -9.16
C GLY A 280 1.78 8.98 -8.28
N VAL A 281 0.95 8.82 -7.24
CA VAL A 281 0.94 7.62 -6.40
C VAL A 281 -0.44 6.95 -6.51
N LYS A 282 -0.47 5.68 -6.92
CA LYS A 282 -1.68 4.86 -6.91
C LYS A 282 -1.67 3.95 -5.69
N ALA A 283 -2.66 4.11 -4.82
CA ALA A 283 -2.92 3.18 -3.73
C ALA A 283 -3.86 2.07 -4.20
N SER A 284 -3.53 0.81 -3.96
CA SER A 284 -4.35 -0.34 -4.32
C SER A 284 -4.12 -1.54 -3.41
N GLY A 285 -5.13 -2.43 -3.32
CA GLY A 285 -5.14 -3.57 -2.42
C GLY A 285 -5.69 -3.19 -1.04
N GLY A 286 -6.77 -3.86 -0.64
CA GLY A 286 -7.37 -3.68 0.69
C GLY A 286 -8.28 -2.46 0.86
N ILE A 287 -8.43 -1.59 -0.12
CA ILE A 287 -9.28 -0.39 -0.08
C ILE A 287 -10.71 -0.81 -0.40
N ARG A 288 -11.62 -0.72 0.58
CA ARG A 288 -13.00 -1.26 0.49
C ARG A 288 -14.07 -0.26 0.84
N THR A 289 -13.72 0.83 1.50
CA THR A 289 -14.65 1.86 1.98
C THR A 289 -14.22 3.24 1.53
N TYR A 290 -15.14 4.18 1.59
CA TYR A 290 -14.84 5.60 1.38
C TYR A 290 -13.72 6.09 2.32
N ASP A 291 -13.79 5.72 3.60
CA ASP A 291 -12.80 6.12 4.60
C ASP A 291 -11.40 5.55 4.30
N ASP A 292 -11.32 4.30 3.80
CA ASP A 292 -10.05 3.75 3.35
C ASP A 292 -9.45 4.57 2.20
N ALA A 293 -10.28 4.94 1.22
CA ALA A 293 -9.84 5.76 0.09
C ALA A 293 -9.38 7.15 0.56
N MET A 294 -10.13 7.79 1.46
CA MET A 294 -9.77 9.11 2.00
C MET A 294 -8.47 9.08 2.81
N LYS A 295 -8.19 8.01 3.56
CA LYS A 295 -6.90 7.82 4.24
C LYS A 295 -5.74 7.76 3.25
N MET A 296 -5.90 7.04 2.14
CA MET A 296 -4.86 6.96 1.12
C MET A 296 -4.63 8.32 0.43
N ILE A 297 -5.71 9.05 0.13
CA ILE A 297 -5.62 10.40 -0.46
C ILE A 297 -4.94 11.37 0.50
N ALA A 298 -5.31 11.36 1.78
CA ALA A 298 -4.66 12.18 2.80
C ALA A 298 -3.16 11.87 2.95
N ALA A 299 -2.76 10.62 2.71
CA ALA A 299 -1.37 10.20 2.70
C ALA A 299 -0.61 10.58 1.41
N GLY A 300 -1.29 11.11 0.40
CA GLY A 300 -0.68 11.58 -0.85
C GLY A 300 -0.98 10.72 -2.08
N ALA A 301 -1.94 9.79 -2.01
CA ALA A 301 -2.40 9.09 -3.21
C ALA A 301 -3.16 10.03 -4.14
N THR A 302 -2.87 9.94 -5.43
CA THR A 302 -3.54 10.69 -6.50
C THR A 302 -4.38 9.78 -7.40
N ARG A 303 -4.39 8.49 -7.12
CA ARG A 303 -5.19 7.46 -7.78
C ARG A 303 -5.50 6.32 -6.80
N ILE A 304 -6.68 5.76 -6.90
CA ILE A 304 -7.14 4.64 -6.08
C ILE A 304 -7.48 3.45 -6.98
N GLY A 305 -6.95 2.28 -6.68
CA GLY A 305 -7.33 1.03 -7.33
C GLY A 305 -8.20 0.19 -6.39
N ALA A 306 -9.46 -0.04 -6.75
CA ALA A 306 -10.39 -0.80 -5.94
C ALA A 306 -11.31 -1.70 -6.79
N SER A 307 -11.68 -2.86 -6.25
CA SER A 307 -12.68 -3.77 -6.83
C SER A 307 -14.07 -3.58 -6.21
N ALA A 308 -14.16 -2.87 -5.08
CA ALA A 308 -15.39 -2.62 -4.33
C ALA A 308 -15.89 -1.16 -4.49
N SER A 309 -15.65 -0.56 -5.65
CA SER A 309 -15.83 0.88 -5.88
C SER A 309 -17.30 1.35 -5.88
N VAL A 310 -18.25 0.43 -6.00
CA VAL A 310 -19.71 0.73 -6.07
C VAL A 310 -20.40 0.55 -4.70
N LYS A 311 -19.66 0.18 -3.66
CA LYS A 311 -20.22 -0.11 -2.33
C LYS A 311 -20.19 1.08 -1.40
#